data_453d1dac3c0da296bd8776969ba73278
#
_entry.id   453d1dac3c0da296bd8776969ba73278
#
_cell.length_a   1.000
_cell.length_b   1.000
_cell.length_c   1.000
_cell.angle_alpha   90.00
_cell.angle_beta   90.00
_cell.angle_gamma   90.00
#
_symmetry.space_group_name_H-M   'P 1'
#
loop_
_entity.id
_entity.type
_entity.pdbx_description
1 polymer ?
#
loop_
_entity_poly.entity_id
_entity_poly.type
_entity_poly.pdbx_seq_one_letter_code
_entity_poly.pdbx_strand_id
1 'polypeptide(L)'
;MAILGLLKDRAMHGYELKKELTAQLGQFWQVSYGSLYPTMRRLEKTGAVERIFPTQEITRRKNIYRITPVGEKVFESRLYEHTAVMDDTRFGVKLAFFRYISAAERVELLERRRAYLTEMVADLREKLKSYKERIDDYTYRLMEHRVDTTRADIEWIDRLIAEEKLNPQTGPNAT
;
A
#
# COMPACT_ATOMS: atom_id res chain seq x y z
N MET A 1 -5.05 6.66 1.71
CA MET A 1 -5.43 5.41 1.03
C MET A 1 -5.78 4.30 2.04
N ALA A 2 -4.86 3.78 2.87
CA ALA A 2 -5.09 2.65 3.78
C ALA A 2 -6.34 2.76 4.67
N ILE A 3 -6.56 3.91 5.32
CA ILE A 3 -7.75 4.17 6.14
C ILE A 3 -9.03 4.02 5.31
N LEU A 4 -9.08 4.61 4.12
CA LEU A 4 -10.25 4.53 3.24
C LEU A 4 -10.49 3.09 2.75
N GLY A 5 -9.43 2.35 2.45
CA GLY A 5 -9.52 0.95 2.04
C GLY A 5 -10.13 0.05 3.12
N LEU A 6 -9.72 0.22 4.39
CA LEU A 6 -10.34 -0.52 5.50
C LEU A 6 -11.80 -0.10 5.75
N LEU A 7 -12.11 1.19 5.63
CA LEU A 7 -13.47 1.69 5.80
C LEU A 7 -14.39 1.34 4.62
N LYS A 8 -13.83 0.92 3.47
CA LYS A 8 -14.61 0.38 2.34
C LYS A 8 -15.21 -0.99 2.68
N ASP A 9 -14.51 -1.80 3.48
CA ASP A 9 -15.04 -3.08 3.94
C ASP A 9 -16.20 -2.91 4.93
N ARG A 10 -16.03 -2.05 5.93
CA ARG A 10 -17.05 -1.77 6.96
C ARG A 10 -16.75 -0.51 7.75
N ALA A 11 -17.77 0.05 8.37
CA ALA A 11 -17.61 1.11 9.36
C ALA A 11 -16.87 0.60 10.61
N MET A 12 -15.97 1.40 11.19
CA MET A 12 -15.12 1.01 12.31
C MET A 12 -14.95 2.13 13.33
N HIS A 13 -14.73 1.73 14.60
CA HIS A 13 -14.21 2.65 15.60
C HIS A 13 -12.75 3.01 15.36
N GLY A 14 -12.31 4.20 15.79
CA GLY A 14 -10.92 4.63 15.62
C GLY A 14 -9.89 3.68 16.24
N TYR A 15 -10.21 3.04 17.37
CA TYR A 15 -9.35 2.02 17.97
C TYR A 15 -9.26 0.75 17.10
N GLU A 16 -10.38 0.28 16.60
CA GLU A 16 -10.46 -0.87 15.71
C GLU A 16 -9.71 -0.62 14.41
N LEU A 17 -9.92 0.56 13.81
CA LEU A 17 -9.20 0.99 12.62
C LEU A 17 -7.67 0.95 12.82
N LYS A 18 -7.17 1.41 13.99
CA LYS A 18 -5.75 1.28 14.30
C LYS A 18 -5.31 -0.18 14.37
N LYS A 19 -6.07 -1.03 15.05
CA LYS A 19 -5.77 -2.47 15.19
C LYS A 19 -5.68 -3.13 13.82
N GLU A 20 -6.65 -2.88 12.94
CA GLU A 20 -6.67 -3.44 11.59
C GLU A 20 -5.51 -2.91 10.73
N LEU A 21 -5.22 -1.59 10.78
CA LEU A 21 -4.07 -1.01 10.08
C LEU A 21 -2.75 -1.66 10.52
N THR A 22 -2.59 -1.89 11.83
CA THR A 22 -1.38 -2.54 12.37
C THR A 22 -1.30 -4.01 11.96
N ALA A 23 -2.43 -4.73 12.00
CA ALA A 23 -2.47 -6.15 11.65
C ALA A 23 -2.19 -6.39 10.16
N GLN A 24 -2.79 -5.59 9.28
CA GLN A 24 -2.70 -5.79 7.83
C GLN A 24 -1.47 -5.12 7.20
N LEU A 25 -1.02 -3.99 7.75
CA LEU A 25 0.00 -3.15 7.13
C LEU A 25 1.19 -2.84 8.05
N GLY A 26 1.22 -3.39 9.27
CA GLY A 26 2.19 -3.02 10.31
C GLY A 26 3.65 -3.23 9.93
N GLN A 27 3.95 -4.11 8.98
CA GLN A 27 5.30 -4.29 8.44
C GLN A 27 5.69 -3.18 7.44
N PHE A 28 4.70 -2.58 6.77
CA PHE A 28 4.92 -1.55 5.75
C PHE A 28 4.61 -0.15 6.27
N TRP A 29 3.74 -0.04 7.29
CA TRP A 29 3.30 1.25 7.78
C TRP A 29 2.99 1.25 9.27
N GLN A 30 3.89 1.83 10.07
CA GLN A 30 3.64 2.02 11.49
C GLN A 30 2.71 3.22 11.72
N VAL A 31 1.50 2.92 12.17
CA VAL A 31 0.49 3.94 12.51
C VAL A 31 0.49 4.23 13.99
N SER A 32 0.92 5.43 14.37
CA SER A 32 0.75 5.93 15.74
C SER A 32 -0.64 6.55 15.95
N TYR A 33 -1.11 6.60 17.20
CA TYR A 33 -2.33 7.37 17.52
C TYR A 33 -2.16 8.85 17.18
N GLY A 34 -0.95 9.39 17.33
CA GLY A 34 -0.63 10.77 16.98
C GLY A 34 -0.83 11.10 15.50
N SER A 35 -0.67 10.13 14.59
CA SER A 35 -0.87 10.33 13.15
C SER A 35 -2.27 9.95 12.68
N LEU A 36 -2.92 8.97 13.31
CA LEU A 36 -4.22 8.46 12.90
C LEU A 36 -5.33 9.51 13.07
N TYR A 37 -5.50 10.05 14.28
CA TYR A 37 -6.60 10.98 14.54
C TYR A 37 -6.53 12.30 13.75
N PRO A 38 -5.37 12.95 13.59
CA PRO A 38 -5.24 14.09 12.68
C PRO A 38 -5.61 13.74 11.24
N THR A 39 -5.22 12.55 10.76
CA THR A 39 -5.57 12.08 9.42
C THR A 39 -7.08 11.85 9.29
N MET A 40 -7.72 11.23 10.30
CA MET A 40 -9.17 11.05 10.33
C MET A 40 -9.93 12.38 10.29
N ARG A 41 -9.50 13.36 11.09
CA ARG A 41 -10.10 14.71 11.08
C ARG A 41 -9.98 15.39 9.71
N ARG A 42 -8.84 15.21 9.03
CA ARG A 42 -8.64 15.74 7.67
C ARG A 42 -9.57 15.06 6.66
N LEU A 43 -9.72 13.72 6.73
CA LEU A 43 -10.63 12.98 5.87
C LEU A 43 -12.10 13.36 6.12
N GLU A 44 -12.46 13.59 7.38
CA GLU A 44 -13.80 14.09 7.77
C GLU A 44 -14.04 15.52 7.22
N LYS A 45 -13.05 16.41 7.37
CA LYS A 45 -13.13 17.79 6.83
C LYS A 45 -13.28 17.84 5.32
N THR A 46 -12.67 16.87 4.59
CA THR A 46 -12.80 16.77 3.13
C THR A 46 -14.06 16.01 2.68
N GLY A 47 -14.88 15.54 3.63
CA GLY A 47 -16.08 14.77 3.33
C GLY A 47 -15.80 13.34 2.86
N ALA A 48 -14.55 12.87 2.90
CA ALA A 48 -14.19 11.50 2.50
C ALA A 48 -14.60 10.43 3.52
N VAL A 49 -14.74 10.83 4.78
CA VAL A 49 -15.19 9.99 5.90
C VAL A 49 -16.22 10.77 6.69
N GLU A 50 -17.23 10.09 7.18
CA GLU A 50 -18.23 10.64 8.09
C GLU A 50 -18.23 9.91 9.43
N ARG A 51 -18.66 10.59 10.46
CA ARG A 51 -18.91 10.03 11.79
C ARG A 51 -20.37 9.64 11.92
N ILE A 52 -20.62 8.40 12.31
CA ILE A 52 -21.95 7.90 12.62
C ILE A 52 -22.06 7.62 14.12
N PHE A 53 -23.17 7.98 14.71
CA PHE A 53 -23.46 7.73 16.12
C PHE A 53 -24.46 6.59 16.20
N PRO A 54 -24.17 5.49 16.93
CA PRO A 54 -25.15 4.43 17.12
C PRO A 54 -26.33 4.97 17.93
N THR A 55 -27.53 4.69 17.46
CA THR A 55 -28.80 5.23 17.98
C THR A 55 -29.20 4.66 19.35
N GLN A 56 -28.52 3.65 19.91
CA GLN A 56 -29.01 2.87 21.06
C GLN A 56 -28.05 2.69 22.25
N GLU A 57 -26.86 3.27 22.27
CA GLU A 57 -25.98 3.10 23.45
C GLU A 57 -25.57 4.43 24.07
N ILE A 58 -26.17 4.72 25.23
CA ILE A 58 -25.90 5.88 26.10
C ILE A 58 -24.52 5.79 26.78
N THR A 59 -23.83 4.65 26.71
CA THR A 59 -22.60 4.36 27.44
C THR A 59 -21.38 4.43 26.54
N ARG A 60 -20.65 5.55 26.59
CA ARG A 60 -19.43 5.91 25.86
C ARG A 60 -19.63 6.16 24.37
N ARG A 61 -19.70 7.42 24.00
CA ARG A 61 -19.66 7.94 22.62
C ARG A 61 -18.39 7.48 21.90
N LYS A 62 -18.37 6.25 21.42
CA LYS A 62 -17.32 5.75 20.53
C LYS A 62 -17.65 6.24 19.12
N ASN A 63 -16.83 7.13 18.59
CA ASN A 63 -16.97 7.58 17.21
C ASN A 63 -16.75 6.40 16.25
N ILE A 64 -17.78 6.03 15.49
CA ILE A 64 -17.72 5.11 14.38
C ILE A 64 -17.49 5.94 13.11
N TYR A 65 -16.59 5.50 12.26
CA TYR A 65 -16.26 6.15 11.01
C TYR A 65 -16.71 5.28 9.85
N ARG A 66 -17.26 5.90 8.81
CA ARG A 66 -17.69 5.25 7.57
C ARG A 66 -17.12 6.04 6.39
N ILE A 67 -16.71 5.33 5.32
CA ILE A 67 -16.36 5.95 4.06
C ILE A 67 -17.62 6.52 3.41
N THR A 68 -17.47 7.64 2.71
CA THR A 68 -18.54 8.29 1.93
C THR A 68 -18.31 8.03 0.44
N PRO A 69 -19.28 8.32 -0.46
CA PRO A 69 -19.06 8.27 -1.90
C PRO A 69 -17.90 9.15 -2.39
N VAL A 70 -17.62 10.27 -1.70
CA VAL A 70 -16.44 11.11 -1.95
C VAL A 70 -15.16 10.36 -1.57
N GLY A 71 -15.17 9.69 -0.43
CA GLY A 71 -14.05 8.88 0.06
C GLY A 71 -13.75 7.70 -0.86
N GLU A 72 -14.78 7.05 -1.41
CA GLU A 72 -14.61 5.96 -2.37
C GLU A 72 -13.91 6.44 -3.64
N LYS A 73 -14.34 7.56 -4.21
CA LYS A 73 -13.67 8.17 -5.38
C LYS A 73 -12.21 8.52 -5.09
N VAL A 74 -11.93 9.08 -3.90
CA VAL A 74 -10.55 9.38 -3.48
C VAL A 74 -9.73 8.10 -3.32
N PHE A 75 -10.31 7.04 -2.75
CA PHE A 75 -9.65 5.75 -2.60
C PHE A 75 -9.29 5.14 -3.97
N GLU A 76 -10.26 5.08 -4.88
CA GLU A 76 -10.09 4.58 -6.25
C GLU A 76 -9.02 5.38 -7.00
N SER A 77 -9.11 6.70 -7.01
CA SER A 77 -8.10 7.57 -7.64
C SER A 77 -6.68 7.26 -7.13
N ARG A 78 -6.52 7.06 -5.81
CA ARG A 78 -5.22 6.72 -5.21
C ARG A 78 -4.77 5.29 -5.54
N LEU A 79 -5.70 4.38 -5.72
CA LEU A 79 -5.39 3.00 -6.08
C LEU A 79 -4.86 2.91 -7.52
N TYR A 80 -5.39 3.72 -8.43
CA TYR A 80 -4.96 3.82 -9.84
C TYR A 80 -3.74 4.73 -10.04
N GLU A 81 -3.29 5.48 -9.03
CA GLU A 81 -2.14 6.39 -9.16
C GLU A 81 -0.84 5.63 -9.45
N HIS A 82 -0.19 5.90 -10.57
CA HIS A 82 0.99 5.17 -11.02
C HIS A 82 2.29 5.53 -10.26
N THR A 83 2.37 6.71 -9.64
CA THR A 83 3.58 7.18 -8.94
C THR A 83 3.97 6.34 -7.73
N ALA A 84 3.02 5.60 -7.15
CA ALA A 84 3.26 4.75 -5.99
C ALA A 84 4.19 3.55 -6.28
N VAL A 85 4.42 3.19 -7.54
CA VAL A 85 5.28 2.05 -7.91
C VAL A 85 6.76 2.30 -7.60
N MET A 86 7.18 3.55 -7.41
CA MET A 86 8.56 3.94 -7.09
C MET A 86 8.89 3.93 -5.59
N ASP A 87 7.89 3.79 -4.73
CA ASP A 87 8.03 3.82 -3.27
C ASP A 87 7.60 2.47 -2.68
N ASP A 88 8.52 1.78 -2.01
CA ASP A 88 8.28 0.43 -1.46
C ASP A 88 7.10 0.40 -0.50
N THR A 89 7.01 1.40 0.39
CA THR A 89 5.93 1.51 1.38
C THR A 89 4.57 1.75 0.71
N ARG A 90 4.52 2.70 -0.24
CA ARG A 90 3.30 3.03 -0.96
C ARG A 90 2.83 1.88 -1.85
N PHE A 91 3.77 1.19 -2.50
CA PHE A 91 3.47 0.02 -3.31
C PHE A 91 2.91 -1.12 -2.45
N GLY A 92 3.54 -1.45 -1.30
CA GLY A 92 3.05 -2.45 -0.36
C GLY A 92 1.64 -2.15 0.15
N VAL A 93 1.38 -0.89 0.53
CA VAL A 93 0.02 -0.45 0.92
C VAL A 93 -0.97 -0.59 -0.23
N LYS A 94 -0.58 -0.30 -1.47
CA LYS A 94 -1.44 -0.45 -2.65
C LYS A 94 -1.76 -1.92 -2.91
N LEU A 95 -0.76 -2.78 -2.88
CA LEU A 95 -0.88 -4.21 -3.09
C LEU A 95 -1.89 -4.86 -2.11
N ALA A 96 -1.91 -4.44 -0.85
CA ALA A 96 -2.86 -4.91 0.16
C ALA A 96 -4.34 -4.66 -0.21
N PHE A 97 -4.59 -3.75 -1.17
CA PHE A 97 -5.93 -3.40 -1.65
C PHE A 97 -6.16 -3.77 -3.12
N PHE A 98 -5.33 -4.64 -3.71
CA PHE A 98 -5.47 -5.09 -5.10
C PHE A 98 -6.81 -5.80 -5.38
N ARG A 99 -7.45 -6.37 -4.36
CA ARG A 99 -8.80 -6.94 -4.48
C ARG A 99 -9.87 -5.98 -5.02
N TYR A 100 -9.64 -4.67 -4.97
CA TYR A 100 -10.58 -3.65 -5.45
C TYR A 100 -10.36 -3.19 -6.89
N ILE A 101 -9.38 -3.75 -7.60
CA ILE A 101 -9.09 -3.44 -9.00
C ILE A 101 -9.11 -4.71 -9.84
N SER A 102 -9.31 -4.57 -11.14
CA SER A 102 -9.35 -5.68 -12.08
C SER A 102 -8.00 -6.40 -12.21
N ALA A 103 -8.02 -7.66 -12.63
CA ALA A 103 -6.79 -8.43 -12.89
C ALA A 103 -5.87 -7.73 -13.91
N ALA A 104 -6.44 -7.13 -14.96
CA ALA A 104 -5.68 -6.40 -15.97
C ALA A 104 -4.91 -5.21 -15.35
N GLU A 105 -5.57 -4.44 -14.48
CA GLU A 105 -4.96 -3.31 -13.78
C GLU A 105 -3.91 -3.75 -12.75
N ARG A 106 -4.15 -4.87 -12.06
CA ARG A 106 -3.15 -5.47 -11.16
C ARG A 106 -1.88 -5.83 -11.93
N VAL A 107 -2.02 -6.54 -13.06
CA VAL A 107 -0.90 -6.90 -13.93
C VAL A 107 -0.16 -5.66 -14.41
N GLU A 108 -0.86 -4.62 -14.88
CA GLU A 108 -0.23 -3.38 -15.32
C GLU A 108 0.60 -2.71 -14.22
N LEU A 109 0.07 -2.62 -13.00
CA LEU A 109 0.78 -2.04 -11.86
C LEU A 109 2.00 -2.89 -11.45
N LEU A 110 1.89 -4.22 -11.49
CA LEU A 110 2.99 -5.13 -11.21
C LEU A 110 4.08 -5.03 -12.28
N GLU A 111 3.73 -4.98 -13.56
CA GLU A 111 4.69 -4.82 -14.66
C GLU A 111 5.43 -3.48 -14.58
N ARG A 112 4.76 -2.40 -14.23
CA ARG A 112 5.40 -1.10 -13.98
C ARG A 112 6.35 -1.15 -12.78
N ARG A 113 5.97 -1.84 -11.69
CA ARG A 113 6.85 -2.04 -10.53
C ARG A 113 8.09 -2.83 -10.93
N ARG A 114 7.93 -3.92 -11.67
CA ARG A 114 9.02 -4.76 -12.18
C ARG A 114 10.00 -3.93 -13.02
N ALA A 115 9.50 -3.14 -13.95
CA ALA A 115 10.32 -2.28 -14.79
C ALA A 115 11.17 -1.31 -13.95
N TYR A 116 10.54 -0.62 -13.00
CA TYR A 116 11.24 0.29 -12.07
C TYR A 116 12.34 -0.41 -11.28
N LEU A 117 12.06 -1.59 -10.72
CA LEU A 117 13.06 -2.36 -9.96
C LEU A 117 14.20 -2.85 -10.85
N THR A 118 13.92 -3.21 -12.11
CA THR A 118 14.92 -3.64 -13.09
C THR A 118 15.89 -2.50 -13.44
N GLU A 119 15.36 -1.30 -13.66
CA GLU A 119 16.17 -0.09 -13.87
C GLU A 119 17.03 0.22 -12.64
N MET A 120 16.45 0.12 -11.44
CA MET A 120 17.18 0.33 -10.18
C MET A 120 18.35 -0.65 -10.03
N VAL A 121 18.17 -1.94 -10.35
CA VAL A 121 19.25 -2.94 -10.30
C VAL A 121 20.35 -2.60 -11.30
N ALA A 122 20.01 -2.17 -12.52
CA ALA A 122 20.98 -1.78 -13.53
C ALA A 122 21.84 -0.58 -13.05
N ASP A 123 21.19 0.46 -12.53
CA ASP A 123 21.87 1.66 -11.99
C ASP A 123 22.77 1.32 -10.78
N LEU A 124 22.26 0.50 -9.84
CA LEU A 124 23.05 0.06 -8.68
C LEU A 124 24.29 -0.74 -9.09
N ARG A 125 24.19 -1.61 -10.09
CA ARG A 125 25.33 -2.40 -10.60
C ARG A 125 26.37 -1.52 -11.27
N GLU A 126 25.95 -0.55 -12.06
CA GLU A 126 26.84 0.42 -12.70
C GLU A 126 27.59 1.23 -11.63
N LYS A 127 26.88 1.71 -10.61
CA LYS A 127 27.48 2.40 -9.46
C LYS A 127 28.46 1.50 -8.71
N LEU A 128 28.11 0.25 -8.39
CA LEU A 128 28.99 -0.71 -7.75
C LEU A 128 30.30 -0.89 -8.55
N LYS A 129 30.21 -1.02 -9.88
CA LYS A 129 31.37 -1.15 -10.75
C LYS A 129 32.23 0.11 -10.74
N SER A 130 31.62 1.30 -10.80
CA SER A 130 32.35 2.57 -10.90
C SER A 130 32.96 3.02 -9.58
N TYR A 131 32.38 2.64 -8.43
CA TYR A 131 32.84 3.06 -7.09
C TYR A 131 33.66 2.02 -6.33
N LYS A 132 33.86 0.82 -6.88
CA LYS A 132 34.52 -0.31 -6.22
C LYS A 132 35.85 0.05 -5.51
N GLU A 133 36.65 0.91 -6.14
CA GLU A 133 37.97 1.33 -5.59
C GLU A 133 37.89 2.58 -4.70
N ARG A 134 36.70 3.19 -4.55
CA ARG A 134 36.48 4.48 -3.86
C ARG A 134 35.66 4.34 -2.58
N ILE A 135 35.11 3.16 -2.32
CA ILE A 135 34.27 2.89 -1.16
C ILE A 135 34.92 1.79 -0.32
N ASP A 136 34.65 1.84 0.99
CA ASP A 136 35.08 0.78 1.91
C ASP A 136 34.25 -0.52 1.71
N ASP A 137 34.81 -1.62 2.26
CA ASP A 137 34.22 -2.96 2.15
C ASP A 137 32.78 -3.04 2.68
N TYR A 138 32.43 -2.35 3.74
CA TYR A 138 31.07 -2.41 4.31
C TYR A 138 30.07 -1.66 3.44
N THR A 139 30.47 -0.53 2.91
CA THR A 139 29.66 0.21 1.93
C THR A 139 29.46 -0.59 0.67
N TYR A 140 30.49 -1.28 0.17
CA TYR A 140 30.38 -2.18 -0.97
C TYR A 140 29.38 -3.32 -0.69
N ARG A 141 29.51 -4.03 0.43
CA ARG A 141 28.61 -5.12 0.83
C ARG A 141 27.18 -4.64 1.01
N LEU A 142 26.95 -3.44 1.54
CA LEU A 142 25.61 -2.85 1.67
C LEU A 142 24.96 -2.61 0.29
N MET A 143 25.72 -2.09 -0.66
CA MET A 143 25.22 -1.89 -2.03
C MET A 143 24.97 -3.22 -2.74
N GLU A 144 25.83 -4.22 -2.57
CA GLU A 144 25.66 -5.58 -3.10
C GLU A 144 24.37 -6.22 -2.52
N HIS A 145 24.20 -6.14 -1.21
CA HIS A 145 22.96 -6.60 -0.55
C HIS A 145 21.72 -5.92 -1.11
N ARG A 146 21.78 -4.61 -1.41
CA ARG A 146 20.64 -3.91 -2.04
C ARG A 146 20.33 -4.43 -3.45
N VAL A 147 21.34 -4.79 -4.22
CA VAL A 147 21.15 -5.43 -5.53
C VAL A 147 20.44 -6.78 -5.37
N ASP A 148 20.89 -7.61 -4.42
CA ASP A 148 20.34 -8.96 -4.23
C ASP A 148 18.91 -8.92 -3.71
N THR A 149 18.61 -8.05 -2.76
CA THR A 149 17.23 -7.86 -2.25
C THR A 149 16.30 -7.34 -3.35
N THR A 150 16.75 -6.39 -4.17
CA THR A 150 15.93 -5.87 -5.28
C THR A 150 15.68 -6.94 -6.36
N ARG A 151 16.64 -7.85 -6.60
CA ARG A 151 16.42 -9.00 -7.50
C ARG A 151 15.39 -9.97 -6.95
N ALA A 152 15.46 -10.28 -5.66
CA ALA A 152 14.46 -11.13 -5.01
C ALA A 152 13.06 -10.52 -5.10
N ASP A 153 12.94 -9.18 -4.98
CA ASP A 153 11.68 -8.46 -5.18
C ASP A 153 11.18 -8.60 -6.63
N ILE A 154 12.07 -8.50 -7.64
CA ILE A 154 11.69 -8.70 -9.05
C ILE A 154 11.15 -10.12 -9.27
N GLU A 155 11.83 -11.14 -8.78
CA GLU A 155 11.38 -12.53 -8.89
C GLU A 155 10.03 -12.77 -8.21
N TRP A 156 9.79 -12.11 -7.07
CA TRP A 156 8.50 -12.15 -6.39
C TRP A 156 7.41 -11.48 -7.22
N ILE A 157 7.67 -10.30 -7.80
CA ILE A 157 6.73 -9.62 -8.70
C ILE A 157 6.42 -10.47 -9.94
N ASP A 158 7.43 -11.13 -10.53
CA ASP A 158 7.22 -12.02 -11.68
C ASP A 158 6.27 -13.18 -11.34
N ARG A 159 6.40 -13.76 -10.13
CA ARG A 159 5.46 -14.80 -9.65
C ARG A 159 4.04 -14.24 -9.53
N LEU A 160 3.87 -13.05 -8.94
CA LEU A 160 2.54 -12.42 -8.83
C LEU A 160 1.91 -12.15 -10.21
N ILE A 161 2.70 -11.66 -11.17
CA ILE A 161 2.22 -11.44 -12.55
C ILE A 161 1.76 -12.76 -13.18
N ALA A 162 2.52 -13.84 -13.00
CA ALA A 162 2.17 -15.15 -13.51
C ALA A 162 0.87 -15.68 -12.88
N GLU A 163 0.71 -15.54 -11.57
CA GLU A 163 -0.50 -15.93 -10.83
C GLU A 163 -1.73 -15.16 -11.29
N GLU A 164 -1.62 -13.83 -11.46
CA GLU A 164 -2.72 -12.99 -11.96
C GLU A 164 -3.12 -13.35 -13.41
N LYS A 165 -2.15 -13.71 -14.27
CA LYS A 165 -2.44 -14.14 -15.64
C LYS A 165 -3.09 -15.52 -15.72
N LEU A 166 -2.80 -16.41 -14.75
CA LEU A 166 -3.40 -17.74 -14.66
C LEU A 166 -4.82 -17.72 -14.05
N ASN A 167 -5.04 -16.85 -13.07
CA ASN A 167 -6.28 -16.77 -12.30
C ASN A 167 -6.87 -15.34 -12.30
N PRO A 168 -7.35 -14.82 -13.44
CA PRO A 168 -7.84 -13.45 -13.54
C PRO A 168 -9.12 -13.17 -12.72
N GLN A 169 -9.71 -14.18 -12.07
CA GLN A 169 -11.01 -14.10 -11.40
C GLN A 169 -10.98 -13.66 -9.93
N THR A 170 -9.81 -13.38 -9.35
CA THR A 170 -9.68 -12.87 -7.97
C THR A 170 -9.89 -11.36 -7.89
N GLY A 171 -11.02 -10.86 -8.35
CA GLY A 171 -11.39 -9.44 -8.34
C GLY A 171 -12.69 -9.18 -7.56
N PRO A 172 -13.10 -7.91 -7.39
CA PRO A 172 -14.25 -7.52 -6.56
C PRO A 172 -15.61 -8.07 -7.01
N ASN A 173 -15.67 -8.79 -8.13
CA ASN A 173 -16.89 -9.43 -8.68
C ASN A 173 -16.83 -10.96 -8.63
N ALA A 174 -15.92 -11.57 -7.87
CA ALA A 174 -15.89 -13.01 -7.66
C ALA A 174 -16.77 -13.38 -6.46
N THR A 175 -18.09 -13.32 -6.65
CA THR A 175 -19.12 -13.96 -5.80
C THR A 175 -20.16 -14.60 -6.69
#